data_a65551567ad494e60800772e20028ec0
#
_entry.id   a65551567ad494e60800772e20028ec0
#
_cell.length_a   1.000
_cell.length_b   1.000
_cell.length_c   1.000
_cell.angle_alpha   90.00
_cell.angle_beta   90.00
_cell.angle_gamma   90.00
#
_symmetry.space_group_name_H-M   'P 1'
#
loop_
_entity.id
_entity.type
_entity.pdbx_description
1 polymer ?
#
loop_
_entity_poly.entity_id
_entity_poly.type
_entity_poly.pdbx_seq_one_letter_code
_entity_poly.pdbx_strand_id
1 'polypeptide(L)'
;MDLSVEITYPNGNKEVYVDLEQASLASGLSDAAIKIRCNKARAGSANKKDKIHCRWINDTTFRSYQAKKSRHKGSAFEVEIVNKLKEIGYDVCRSAGESKNLDNNKIDIAGDVPFAIQAKNTQNLPNYFTIREKCSDDRPLALLWKKVGEVGSISDGTLAIIPVEYFYKLLEYIKNE
;
A
#
# COMPACT_ATOMS: atom_id res chain seq x y z
N MET A 1 -19.67 -17.83 10.78
CA MET A 1 -19.48 -16.67 9.90
C MET A 1 -18.70 -15.65 10.68
N ASP A 2 -17.45 -15.46 10.33
CA ASP A 2 -16.63 -14.43 10.94
C ASP A 2 -17.05 -13.08 10.36
N LEU A 3 -17.70 -12.27 11.18
CA LEU A 3 -18.20 -10.96 10.81
C LEU A 3 -17.13 -9.92 11.17
N SER A 4 -16.57 -9.26 10.18
CA SER A 4 -15.69 -8.12 10.39
C SER A 4 -16.48 -6.88 10.86
N VAL A 5 -15.81 -5.96 11.52
CA VAL A 5 -16.41 -4.74 12.09
C VAL A 5 -15.87 -3.51 11.36
N GLU A 6 -16.75 -2.67 10.82
CA GLU A 6 -16.40 -1.30 10.39
C GLU A 6 -16.67 -0.33 11.53
N ILE A 7 -15.68 0.47 11.88
CA ILE A 7 -15.79 1.57 12.85
C ILE A 7 -15.67 2.89 12.11
N THR A 8 -16.63 3.80 12.33
CA THR A 8 -16.58 5.19 11.87
C THR A 8 -16.30 6.07 13.08
N TYR A 9 -15.19 6.79 13.04
CA TYR A 9 -14.75 7.72 14.08
C TYR A 9 -15.40 9.11 13.96
N PRO A 10 -15.34 9.96 15.01
CA PRO A 10 -15.94 11.29 15.00
C PRO A 10 -15.41 12.22 13.90
N ASN A 11 -14.19 12.02 13.44
CA ASN A 11 -13.56 12.76 12.34
C ASN A 11 -14.00 12.27 10.94
N GLY A 12 -14.93 11.31 10.88
CA GLY A 12 -15.41 10.70 9.63
C GLY A 12 -14.54 9.57 9.07
N ASN A 13 -13.38 9.31 9.66
CA ASN A 13 -12.53 8.20 9.26
C ASN A 13 -13.23 6.86 9.51
N LYS A 14 -13.03 5.92 8.58
CA LYS A 14 -13.58 4.56 8.66
C LYS A 14 -12.47 3.55 8.64
N GLU A 15 -12.52 2.62 9.56
CA GLU A 15 -11.59 1.49 9.63
C GLU A 15 -12.34 0.18 9.78
N VAL A 16 -11.76 -0.89 9.24
CA VAL A 16 -12.36 -2.21 9.24
C VAL A 16 -11.43 -3.20 9.92
N TYR A 17 -11.96 -3.94 10.86
CA TYR A 17 -11.26 -4.92 11.67
C TYR A 17 -11.81 -6.30 11.41
N VAL A 18 -10.94 -7.32 11.41
CA VAL A 18 -11.31 -8.72 11.14
C VAL A 18 -12.13 -9.35 12.26
N ASP A 19 -11.96 -8.84 13.49
CA ASP A 19 -12.61 -9.36 14.67
C ASP A 19 -12.92 -8.25 15.70
N LEU A 20 -13.60 -8.63 16.76
CA LEU A 20 -14.00 -7.71 17.83
C LEU A 20 -12.82 -7.28 18.70
N GLU A 21 -11.83 -8.12 18.90
CA GLU A 21 -10.67 -7.84 19.74
C GLU A 21 -9.85 -6.68 19.14
N GLN A 22 -9.54 -6.76 17.85
CA GLN A 22 -8.85 -5.69 17.14
C GLN A 22 -9.66 -4.40 17.12
N ALA A 23 -10.98 -4.49 16.89
CA ALA A 23 -11.88 -3.35 16.94
C ALA A 23 -11.94 -2.69 18.33
N SER A 24 -11.93 -3.50 19.38
CA SER A 24 -11.92 -3.08 20.77
C SER A 24 -10.64 -2.32 21.13
N LEU A 25 -9.49 -2.91 20.82
CA LEU A 25 -8.18 -2.31 21.05
C LEU A 25 -8.03 -0.95 20.33
N ALA A 26 -8.45 -0.88 19.07
CA ALA A 26 -8.29 0.33 18.26
C ALA A 26 -9.26 1.46 18.65
N SER A 27 -10.50 1.12 19.03
CA SER A 27 -11.54 2.11 19.33
C SER A 27 -11.63 2.53 20.79
N GLY A 28 -10.99 1.77 21.68
CA GLY A 28 -11.16 1.94 23.13
C GLY A 28 -12.57 1.52 23.65
N LEU A 29 -13.40 0.90 22.83
CA LEU A 29 -14.70 0.39 23.20
C LEU A 29 -14.59 -1.08 23.61
N SER A 30 -15.35 -1.52 24.63
CA SER A 30 -15.44 -2.95 24.94
C SER A 30 -16.16 -3.72 23.81
N ASP A 31 -15.86 -5.02 23.67
CA ASP A 31 -16.52 -5.93 22.73
C ASP A 31 -18.05 -5.87 22.83
N ALA A 32 -18.57 -5.82 24.07
CA ALA A 32 -20.00 -5.70 24.34
C ALA A 32 -20.58 -4.40 23.78
N ALA A 33 -19.86 -3.27 23.93
CA ALA A 33 -20.29 -1.99 23.40
C ALA A 33 -20.29 -1.99 21.86
N ILE A 34 -19.29 -2.59 21.24
CA ILE A 34 -19.20 -2.74 19.77
C ILE A 34 -20.37 -3.58 19.26
N LYS A 35 -20.61 -4.76 19.86
CA LYS A 35 -21.73 -5.65 19.49
C LYS A 35 -23.07 -4.94 19.57
N ILE A 36 -23.32 -4.22 20.66
CA ILE A 36 -24.56 -3.44 20.83
C ILE A 36 -24.72 -2.39 19.73
N ARG A 37 -23.66 -1.64 19.40
CA ARG A 37 -23.70 -0.61 18.35
C ARG A 37 -23.91 -1.20 16.96
N CYS A 38 -23.22 -2.29 16.63
CA CYS A 38 -23.40 -3.01 15.37
C CYS A 38 -24.83 -3.55 15.22
N ASN A 39 -25.40 -4.12 16.28
CA ASN A 39 -26.76 -4.65 16.26
C ASN A 39 -27.80 -3.55 16.13
N LYS A 40 -27.61 -2.43 16.81
CA LYS A 40 -28.48 -1.23 16.65
C LYS A 40 -28.40 -0.65 15.25
N ALA A 41 -27.21 -0.57 14.64
CA ALA A 41 -27.05 -0.15 13.25
C ALA A 41 -27.77 -1.08 12.28
N ARG A 42 -27.67 -2.39 12.48
CA ARG A 42 -28.38 -3.42 11.69
C ARG A 42 -29.90 -3.29 11.81
N ALA A 43 -30.41 -2.94 12.98
CA ALA A 43 -31.84 -2.73 13.24
C ALA A 43 -32.36 -1.35 12.79
N GLY A 44 -31.50 -0.49 12.19
CA GLY A 44 -31.89 0.87 11.79
C GLY A 44 -32.09 1.84 12.97
N SER A 45 -31.71 1.43 14.18
CA SER A 45 -31.89 2.21 15.43
C SER A 45 -30.58 2.79 15.98
N ALA A 46 -29.59 3.03 15.10
CA ALA A 46 -28.32 3.61 15.50
C ALA A 46 -28.51 4.99 16.16
N ASN A 47 -27.90 5.19 17.31
CA ASN A 47 -28.03 6.44 18.04
C ASN A 47 -27.16 7.52 17.36
N LYS A 48 -27.76 8.58 16.85
CA LYS A 48 -27.04 9.72 16.23
C LYS A 48 -26.11 10.47 17.19
N LYS A 49 -26.29 10.29 18.51
CA LYS A 49 -25.43 10.89 19.55
C LYS A 49 -24.14 10.09 19.80
N ASP A 50 -24.05 8.86 19.30
CA ASP A 50 -22.82 8.07 19.46
C ASP A 50 -21.70 8.70 18.64
N LYS A 51 -20.58 9.01 19.30
CA LYS A 51 -19.40 9.59 18.66
C LYS A 51 -18.68 8.57 17.76
N ILE A 52 -18.81 7.28 18.05
CA ILE A 52 -18.23 6.18 17.30
C ILE A 52 -19.37 5.28 16.80
N HIS A 53 -19.45 5.08 15.50
CA HIS A 53 -20.44 4.21 14.89
C HIS A 53 -19.77 2.89 14.47
N CYS A 54 -20.45 1.77 14.74
CA CYS A 54 -19.98 0.44 14.39
C CYS A 54 -21.03 -0.27 13.53
N ARG A 55 -20.59 -1.06 12.55
CA ARG A 55 -21.46 -1.95 11.77
C ARG A 55 -20.78 -3.26 11.44
N TRP A 56 -21.57 -4.32 11.36
CA TRP A 56 -21.11 -5.60 10.82
C TRP A 56 -20.95 -5.50 9.30
N ILE A 57 -19.87 -6.07 8.78
CA ILE A 57 -19.67 -6.22 7.35
C ILE A 57 -19.39 -7.67 7.00
N ASN A 58 -19.79 -8.08 5.80
CA ASN A 58 -19.50 -9.40 5.27
C ASN A 58 -18.10 -9.48 4.66
N ASP A 59 -17.62 -10.72 4.44
CA ASP A 59 -16.29 -11.00 3.86
C ASP A 59 -16.04 -10.26 2.53
N THR A 60 -17.06 -10.17 1.67
CA THR A 60 -16.91 -9.50 0.36
C THR A 60 -16.61 -8.02 0.53
N THR A 61 -17.32 -7.35 1.45
CA THR A 61 -17.10 -5.95 1.77
C THR A 61 -15.72 -5.75 2.41
N PHE A 62 -15.31 -6.65 3.30
CA PHE A 62 -14.00 -6.63 3.94
C PHE A 62 -12.87 -6.77 2.91
N ARG A 63 -12.93 -7.78 2.03
CA ARG A 63 -11.94 -7.99 0.96
C ARG A 63 -11.84 -6.78 0.03
N SER A 64 -12.98 -6.19 -0.36
CA SER A 64 -13.02 -4.97 -1.16
C SER A 64 -12.35 -3.78 -0.47
N TYR A 65 -12.57 -3.60 0.83
CA TYR A 65 -11.94 -2.58 1.65
C TYR A 65 -10.41 -2.77 1.72
N GLN A 66 -9.96 -4.00 2.01
CA GLN A 66 -8.54 -4.33 2.06
C GLN A 66 -7.85 -4.11 0.70
N ALA A 67 -8.51 -4.49 -0.40
CA ALA A 67 -7.99 -4.25 -1.74
C ALA A 67 -7.85 -2.75 -2.05
N LYS A 68 -8.82 -1.92 -1.66
CA LYS A 68 -8.74 -0.46 -1.80
C LYS A 68 -7.60 0.13 -0.97
N LYS A 69 -7.45 -0.29 0.29
CA LYS A 69 -6.37 0.15 1.19
C LYS A 69 -4.99 -0.20 0.64
N SER A 70 -4.83 -1.42 0.11
CA SER A 70 -3.58 -1.88 -0.51
C SER A 70 -3.23 -1.09 -1.77
N ARG A 71 -4.21 -0.83 -2.66
CA ARG A 71 -4.02 0.00 -3.86
C ARG A 71 -3.61 1.43 -3.50
N HIS A 72 -4.23 2.01 -2.49
CA HIS A 72 -3.90 3.38 -2.04
C HIS A 72 -2.47 3.46 -1.52
N LYS A 73 -2.03 2.49 -0.71
CA LYS A 73 -0.65 2.43 -0.21
C LYS A 73 0.37 2.27 -1.35
N GLY A 74 0.09 1.40 -2.33
CA GLY A 74 0.93 1.23 -3.52
C GLY A 74 1.05 2.53 -4.31
N SER A 75 -0.08 3.14 -4.61
CA SER A 75 -0.15 4.42 -5.33
C SER A 75 0.59 5.57 -4.63
N ALA A 76 0.50 5.67 -3.31
CA ALA A 76 1.23 6.69 -2.54
C ALA A 76 2.75 6.49 -2.62
N PHE A 77 3.22 5.24 -2.60
CA PHE A 77 4.64 4.92 -2.74
C PHE A 77 5.18 5.24 -4.14
N GLU A 78 4.41 4.95 -5.19
CA GLU A 78 4.77 5.34 -6.57
C GLU A 78 4.92 6.88 -6.71
N VAL A 79 4.00 7.66 -6.10
CA VAL A 79 4.08 9.12 -6.07
C VAL A 79 5.34 9.60 -5.34
N GLU A 80 5.68 8.97 -4.21
CA GLU A 80 6.91 9.27 -3.47
C GLU A 80 8.16 9.08 -4.34
N ILE A 81 8.23 7.97 -5.09
CA ILE A 81 9.34 7.68 -6.03
C ILE A 81 9.40 8.72 -7.14
N VAL A 82 8.26 9.03 -7.79
CA VAL A 82 8.21 10.04 -8.86
C VAL A 82 8.73 11.39 -8.38
N ASN A 83 8.31 11.83 -7.19
CA ASN A 83 8.76 13.11 -6.64
C ASN A 83 10.28 13.11 -6.40
N LYS A 84 10.83 12.03 -5.86
CA LYS A 84 12.28 11.90 -5.64
C LYS A 84 13.08 11.89 -6.95
N LEU A 85 12.61 11.20 -7.97
CA LEU A 85 13.25 11.19 -9.28
C LEU A 85 13.23 12.58 -9.94
N LYS A 86 12.12 13.32 -9.80
CA LYS A 86 12.02 14.71 -10.28
C LYS A 86 12.95 15.66 -9.53
N GLU A 87 13.11 15.49 -8.22
CA GLU A 87 14.05 16.27 -7.40
C GLU A 87 15.51 16.14 -7.89
N ILE A 88 15.89 14.98 -8.44
CA ILE A 88 17.22 14.72 -9.01
C ILE A 88 17.29 14.97 -10.53
N GLY A 89 16.22 15.52 -11.15
CA GLY A 89 16.23 16.03 -12.51
C GLY A 89 15.69 15.11 -13.60
N TYR A 90 15.10 13.94 -13.25
CA TYR A 90 14.47 13.09 -14.25
C TYR A 90 13.06 13.54 -14.60
N ASP A 91 12.70 13.47 -15.89
CA ASP A 91 11.32 13.69 -16.35
C ASP A 91 10.56 12.36 -16.32
N VAL A 92 9.79 12.19 -15.26
CA VAL A 92 9.10 10.93 -14.96
C VAL A 92 7.67 11.16 -14.47
N CYS A 93 6.85 10.15 -14.66
CA CYS A 93 5.47 10.11 -14.15
C CYS A 93 5.08 8.68 -13.75
N ARG A 94 3.89 8.52 -13.18
CA ARG A 94 3.32 7.19 -12.91
C ARG A 94 2.77 6.59 -14.18
N SER A 95 3.07 5.31 -14.45
CA SER A 95 2.54 4.59 -15.62
C SER A 95 1.02 4.43 -15.60
N ALA A 96 0.41 4.32 -14.43
CA ALA A 96 -1.02 4.12 -14.24
C ALA A 96 -1.95 5.25 -14.77
N GLY A 97 -1.39 6.33 -15.30
CA GLY A 97 -2.16 7.45 -15.91
C GLY A 97 -1.91 7.64 -17.39
N GLU A 98 -0.87 7.06 -17.97
CA GLU A 98 -0.42 7.41 -19.32
C GLU A 98 -0.69 6.36 -20.40
N SER A 99 -0.55 5.07 -20.12
CA SER A 99 -0.93 4.06 -21.10
C SER A 99 -1.19 2.67 -20.48
N LYS A 100 -2.21 1.98 -21.01
CA LYS A 100 -2.48 0.57 -20.69
C LYS A 100 -1.31 -0.36 -21.05
N ASN A 101 -0.45 0.04 -22.00
CA ASN A 101 0.70 -0.76 -22.41
C ASN A 101 1.81 -0.81 -21.34
N LEU A 102 2.08 0.29 -20.64
CA LEU A 102 3.07 0.31 -19.56
C LEU A 102 2.61 -0.50 -18.34
N ASP A 103 1.33 -0.46 -18.04
CA ASP A 103 0.71 -1.26 -16.96
C ASP A 103 0.82 -2.78 -17.25
N ASN A 104 0.68 -3.18 -18.53
CA ASN A 104 0.89 -4.56 -18.99
C ASN A 104 2.37 -5.00 -18.85
N ASN A 105 3.32 -4.07 -19.00
CA ASN A 105 4.77 -4.33 -18.91
C ASN A 105 5.30 -4.35 -17.46
N LYS A 106 4.41 -4.23 -16.47
CA LYS A 106 4.79 -4.22 -15.05
C LYS A 106 5.80 -3.14 -14.67
N ILE A 107 5.70 -1.97 -15.33
CA ILE A 107 6.48 -0.78 -15.02
C ILE A 107 5.56 0.21 -14.31
N ASP A 108 5.94 0.63 -13.12
CA ASP A 108 5.12 1.55 -12.31
C ASP A 108 5.52 3.02 -12.54
N ILE A 109 6.75 3.28 -13.03
CA ILE A 109 7.28 4.62 -13.32
C ILE A 109 7.69 4.71 -14.79
N ALA A 110 7.09 5.63 -15.51
CA ALA A 110 7.38 5.95 -16.90
C ALA A 110 8.29 7.20 -16.98
N GLY A 111 9.05 7.32 -18.07
CA GLY A 111 9.90 8.48 -18.36
C GLY A 111 11.34 8.11 -18.65
N ASP A 112 12.18 9.15 -18.72
CA ASP A 112 13.59 9.05 -19.13
C ASP A 112 14.49 8.67 -17.94
N VAL A 113 14.38 7.42 -17.51
CA VAL A 113 15.24 6.83 -16.47
C VAL A 113 15.94 5.59 -17.00
N PRO A 114 17.17 5.30 -16.54
CA PRO A 114 17.98 4.19 -17.07
C PRO A 114 17.47 2.81 -16.67
N PHE A 115 16.41 2.73 -15.87
CA PHE A 115 15.83 1.49 -15.35
C PHE A 115 14.33 1.39 -15.64
N ALA A 116 13.86 0.18 -15.88
CA ALA A 116 12.45 -0.16 -15.74
C ALA A 116 12.12 -0.23 -14.24
N ILE A 117 11.39 0.75 -13.70
CA ILE A 117 11.16 0.84 -12.25
C ILE A 117 9.84 0.21 -11.89
N GLN A 118 9.89 -0.74 -10.96
CA GLN A 118 8.72 -1.28 -10.29
C GLN A 118 8.76 -1.02 -8.79
N ALA A 119 7.63 -0.56 -8.25
CA ALA A 119 7.45 -0.22 -6.84
C ALA A 119 6.64 -1.31 -6.12
N LYS A 120 7.10 -1.75 -4.95
CA LYS A 120 6.39 -2.72 -4.11
C LYS A 120 6.34 -2.24 -2.67
N ASN A 121 5.12 -2.04 -2.18
CA ASN A 121 4.87 -1.73 -0.76
C ASN A 121 4.21 -2.94 -0.10
N THR A 122 5.03 -3.89 0.35
CA THR A 122 4.60 -5.21 0.84
C THR A 122 5.31 -5.60 2.12
N GLN A 123 4.73 -6.51 2.90
CA GLN A 123 5.34 -7.01 4.12
C GLN A 123 6.56 -7.87 3.84
N ASN A 124 6.48 -8.74 2.82
CA ASN A 124 7.57 -9.63 2.43
C ASN A 124 8.30 -9.07 1.22
N LEU A 125 9.62 -9.32 1.17
CA LEU A 125 10.46 -8.98 0.03
C LEU A 125 9.94 -9.73 -1.22
N PRO A 126 9.61 -9.00 -2.31
CA PRO A 126 9.15 -9.66 -3.54
C PRO A 126 10.28 -10.42 -4.23
N ASN A 127 9.92 -11.48 -4.95
CA ASN A 127 10.89 -12.21 -5.76
C ASN A 127 11.25 -11.40 -7.02
N TYR A 128 12.49 -10.92 -7.09
CA TYR A 128 13.00 -10.12 -8.20
C TYR A 128 12.90 -10.85 -9.55
N PHE A 129 13.30 -12.11 -9.60
CA PHE A 129 13.35 -12.89 -10.86
C PHE A 129 11.94 -13.13 -11.41
N THR A 130 10.96 -13.44 -10.57
CA THR A 130 9.57 -13.60 -11.00
C THR A 130 8.98 -12.29 -11.56
N ILE A 131 9.43 -11.15 -11.05
CA ILE A 131 9.00 -9.84 -11.56
C ILE A 131 9.70 -9.56 -12.88
N ARG A 132 11.01 -9.82 -12.98
CA ARG A 132 11.81 -9.60 -14.19
C ARG A 132 11.27 -10.42 -15.37
N GLU A 133 10.91 -11.68 -15.16
CA GLU A 133 10.30 -12.56 -16.18
C GLU A 133 9.01 -11.97 -16.79
N LYS A 134 8.27 -11.18 -16.02
CA LYS A 134 7.00 -10.54 -16.44
C LYS A 134 7.19 -9.13 -16.97
N CYS A 135 8.38 -8.57 -16.86
CA CYS A 135 8.71 -7.25 -17.35
C CYS A 135 9.22 -7.36 -18.78
N SER A 136 8.49 -6.81 -19.73
CA SER A 136 8.84 -6.81 -21.16
C SER A 136 9.63 -5.57 -21.61
N ASP A 137 10.14 -4.78 -20.67
CA ASP A 137 11.01 -3.64 -20.95
C ASP A 137 12.46 -4.11 -21.13
N ASP A 138 13.16 -3.56 -22.13
CA ASP A 138 14.56 -3.91 -22.42
C ASP A 138 15.54 -3.32 -21.41
N ARG A 139 15.13 -2.25 -20.69
CA ARG A 139 15.94 -1.66 -19.64
C ARG A 139 16.10 -2.65 -18.46
N PRO A 140 17.21 -2.55 -17.71
CA PRO A 140 17.38 -3.32 -16.48
C PRO A 140 16.27 -2.98 -15.46
N LEU A 141 15.75 -4.00 -14.81
CA LEU A 141 14.73 -3.80 -13.77
C LEU A 141 15.38 -3.23 -12.50
N ALA A 142 14.80 -2.15 -11.98
CA ALA A 142 15.02 -1.70 -10.61
C ALA A 142 13.74 -1.93 -9.79
N LEU A 143 13.81 -2.82 -8.81
CA LEU A 143 12.71 -3.07 -7.90
C LEU A 143 12.89 -2.24 -6.63
N LEU A 144 12.03 -1.24 -6.44
CA LEU A 144 11.99 -0.43 -5.22
C LEU A 144 11.00 -1.04 -4.24
N TRP A 145 11.48 -1.48 -3.09
CA TRP A 145 10.66 -2.14 -2.09
C TRP A 145 10.64 -1.38 -0.78
N LYS A 146 9.42 -1.07 -0.32
CA LYS A 146 9.13 -0.48 0.98
C LYS A 146 8.41 -1.51 1.84
N LYS A 147 8.99 -1.87 2.98
CA LYS A 147 8.35 -2.79 3.92
C LYS A 147 7.12 -2.13 4.54
N VAL A 148 5.99 -2.82 4.51
CA VAL A 148 4.82 -2.40 5.30
C VAL A 148 5.15 -2.67 6.75
N GLY A 149 5.31 -1.60 7.55
CA GLY A 149 5.54 -1.71 8.99
C GLY A 149 4.37 -2.40 9.69
N GLU A 150 4.68 -3.29 10.63
CA GLU A 150 3.74 -3.67 11.67
C GLU A 150 3.53 -2.46 12.60
N VAL A 151 2.35 -2.40 13.25
CA VAL A 151 2.07 -1.32 14.21
C VAL A 151 3.17 -1.33 15.27
N GLY A 152 3.94 -0.25 15.35
CA GLY A 152 5.05 -0.10 16.30
C GLY A 152 6.43 -0.56 15.81
N SER A 153 6.58 -1.10 14.58
CA SER A 153 7.89 -1.40 14.01
C SER A 153 8.49 -0.19 13.30
N ILE A 154 9.79 0.02 13.49
CA ILE A 154 10.55 1.01 12.72
C ILE A 154 10.59 0.53 11.28
N SER A 155 10.15 1.37 10.35
CA SER A 155 10.33 1.13 8.92
C SER A 155 11.80 1.38 8.59
N ASP A 156 12.55 0.34 8.26
CA ASP A 156 13.98 0.43 7.89
C ASP A 156 14.22 1.11 6.52
N GLY A 157 13.22 1.84 6.02
CA GLY A 157 13.31 2.58 4.77
C GLY A 157 12.91 1.79 3.52
N THR A 158 13.35 2.31 2.39
CA THR A 158 13.10 1.73 1.07
C THR A 158 14.38 1.11 0.55
N LEU A 159 14.32 -0.11 0.05
CA LEU A 159 15.44 -0.80 -0.60
C LEU A 159 15.31 -0.70 -2.11
N ALA A 160 16.44 -0.55 -2.80
CA ALA A 160 16.56 -0.72 -4.24
C ALA A 160 17.25 -2.07 -4.53
N ILE A 161 16.60 -2.90 -5.34
CA ILE A 161 17.14 -4.19 -5.80
C ILE A 161 17.41 -4.05 -7.29
N ILE A 162 18.68 -4.09 -7.66
CA ILE A 162 19.18 -3.95 -9.02
C ILE A 162 20.13 -5.09 -9.36
N PRO A 163 20.37 -5.41 -10.64
CA PRO A 163 21.41 -6.35 -11.03
C PRO A 163 22.79 -5.87 -10.55
N VAL A 164 23.63 -6.80 -10.11
CA VAL A 164 24.91 -6.50 -9.45
C VAL A 164 25.90 -5.71 -10.34
N GLU A 165 25.81 -5.88 -11.67
CA GLU A 165 26.62 -5.12 -12.63
C GLU A 165 26.35 -3.61 -12.56
N TYR A 166 25.12 -3.19 -12.24
CA TYR A 166 24.77 -1.77 -12.04
C TYR A 166 25.25 -1.24 -10.70
N PHE A 167 25.28 -2.08 -9.67
CA PHE A 167 25.89 -1.71 -8.41
C PHE A 167 27.41 -1.45 -8.57
N TYR A 168 28.13 -2.28 -9.33
CA TYR A 168 29.54 -2.03 -9.62
C TYR A 168 29.77 -0.74 -10.42
N LYS A 169 28.96 -0.48 -11.44
CA LYS A 169 29.03 0.81 -12.18
C LYS A 169 28.80 2.02 -11.27
N LEU A 170 27.86 1.92 -10.31
CA LEU A 170 27.65 2.97 -9.31
C LEU A 170 28.88 3.20 -8.45
N LEU A 171 29.54 2.13 -8.00
CA LEU A 171 30.79 2.25 -7.22
C LEU A 171 31.94 2.86 -8.04
N GLU A 172 32.05 2.50 -9.31
CA GLU A 172 33.04 3.11 -10.23
C GLU A 172 32.78 4.61 -10.40
N TYR A 173 31.51 5.02 -10.58
CA TYR A 173 31.13 6.43 -10.67
C TYR A 173 31.51 7.21 -9.42
N ILE A 174 31.13 6.72 -8.23
CA ILE A 174 31.45 7.39 -6.95
C ILE A 174 32.96 7.52 -6.72
N LYS A 175 33.76 6.53 -7.18
CA LYS A 175 35.22 6.59 -7.02
C LYS A 175 35.88 7.63 -7.90
N ASN A 176 35.27 8.02 -9.01
CA ASN A 176 35.81 8.94 -10.01
C ASN A 176 35.33 10.40 -9.83
N GLU A 177 34.40 10.65 -8.89
CA GLU A 177 34.04 12.00 -8.41
C GLU A 177 35.01 12.44 -7.28
#